data_3719e3d600593790fd053b49b4616e97
#
_entry.id   3719e3d600593790fd053b49b4616e97
#
_cell.length_a   1.000
_cell.length_b   1.000
_cell.length_c   1.000
_cell.angle_alpha   90.00
_cell.angle_beta   90.00
_cell.angle_gamma   90.00
#
_symmetry.space_group_name_H-M   'P 1'
#
loop_
_entity.id
_entity.type
_entity.pdbx_description
1 polymer ?
#
loop_
_entity_poly.entity_id
_entity_poly.type
_entity_poly.pdbx_seq_one_letter_code
_entity_poly.pdbx_strand_id
1 'polypeptide(L)'
;MGTEGIQDKYVNPYTDFGFKLLFGTAMNKELLISFLNALLFKEETVKDVTYLNAEHLDTQEYDRRAVFDVYCENEKGEKFLVEMQRGEQQFFKDRSVYYATFPIREQSQRGKWDYELKAVYIIGILNFTFNDTDEDYFHHEVKLVDLYTHKVFYDKLTFIYLEMPKFNKKEDELESMFDKWLFVLRNLSSLFERPRALQNRVFDRLFEAAEIAKFNPKELGEYWESLKNFRDWYSVMSTQLKKGREEGLKEGLEKGLQEGLEKGLQKGLEKGLQKGLQEGLKKGRKEECFKNAKKMKQAGIASDVIAQVTGLSMGEIASL
;
A
#
# COMPACT_ATOMS: atom_id res chain seq x y z
N MET A 1 21.77 -0.68 -35.04
CA MET A 1 22.34 0.48 -34.34
C MET A 1 22.00 0.28 -32.86
N GLY A 2 23.00 -0.14 -32.07
CA GLY A 2 22.83 -0.43 -30.67
C GLY A 2 22.57 0.85 -29.91
N THR A 3 21.50 0.88 -29.15
CA THR A 3 21.37 1.79 -28.01
C THR A 3 22.45 1.39 -27.01
N GLU A 4 23.52 2.16 -26.93
CA GLU A 4 24.41 2.19 -25.79
C GLU A 4 23.52 2.56 -24.59
N GLY A 5 22.96 1.54 -23.95
CA GLY A 5 22.25 1.71 -22.70
C GLY A 5 23.25 2.23 -21.67
N ILE A 6 22.91 3.34 -21.03
CA ILE A 6 23.61 3.84 -19.85
C ILE A 6 23.68 2.65 -18.89
N GLN A 7 24.90 2.14 -18.71
CA GLN A 7 25.14 0.95 -17.89
C GLN A 7 25.10 1.41 -16.44
N ASP A 8 24.21 0.85 -15.62
CA ASP A 8 24.11 1.17 -14.21
C ASP A 8 25.52 1.06 -13.58
N LYS A 9 25.93 2.07 -12.81
CA LYS A 9 27.26 2.07 -12.16
C LYS A 9 27.27 1.17 -10.93
N TYR A 10 26.16 1.15 -10.20
CA TYR A 10 26.00 0.41 -8.95
C TYR A 10 24.88 -0.63 -9.04
N VAL A 11 25.02 -1.68 -8.24
CA VAL A 11 24.02 -2.74 -8.19
C VAL A 11 22.64 -2.22 -7.76
N ASN A 12 21.61 -2.90 -8.22
CA ASN A 12 20.25 -2.66 -7.75
C ASN A 12 20.03 -3.46 -6.45
N PRO A 13 19.80 -2.79 -5.29
CA PRO A 13 19.56 -3.45 -4.01
C PRO A 13 18.32 -4.33 -3.98
N TYR A 14 17.36 -4.11 -4.88
CA TYR A 14 16.12 -4.92 -4.96
C TYR A 14 16.33 -6.25 -5.71
N THR A 15 17.52 -6.52 -6.20
CA THR A 15 17.88 -7.84 -6.72
C THR A 15 18.37 -8.74 -5.59
N ASP A 16 18.15 -10.05 -5.72
CA ASP A 16 18.63 -11.03 -4.73
C ASP A 16 20.16 -10.93 -4.54
N PHE A 17 20.90 -10.84 -5.64
CA PHE A 17 22.34 -10.65 -5.62
C PHE A 17 22.75 -9.34 -4.93
N GLY A 18 22.13 -8.21 -5.32
CA GLY A 18 22.48 -6.89 -4.77
C GLY A 18 22.22 -6.81 -3.28
N PHE A 19 21.09 -7.33 -2.80
CA PHE A 19 20.77 -7.34 -1.38
C PHE A 19 21.74 -8.22 -0.57
N LYS A 20 21.99 -9.44 -1.04
CA LYS A 20 22.93 -10.36 -0.40
C LYS A 20 24.38 -9.84 -0.41
N LEU A 21 24.79 -9.18 -1.50
CA LEU A 21 26.09 -8.54 -1.57
C LEU A 21 26.27 -7.49 -0.49
N LEU A 22 25.26 -6.62 -0.29
CA LEU A 22 25.34 -5.52 0.66
C LEU A 22 25.20 -5.99 2.12
N PHE A 23 24.29 -6.93 2.39
CA PHE A 23 23.90 -7.28 3.75
C PHE A 23 24.14 -8.75 4.13
N GLY A 24 24.31 -9.65 3.17
CA GLY A 24 24.41 -11.10 3.41
C GLY A 24 25.82 -11.67 3.45
N THR A 25 26.87 -10.84 3.35
CA THR A 25 28.26 -11.31 3.31
C THR A 25 29.07 -10.91 4.53
N ALA A 26 29.92 -11.81 5.03
CA ALA A 26 30.82 -11.50 6.15
C ALA A 26 31.77 -10.33 5.84
N MET A 27 32.13 -10.12 4.58
CA MET A 27 32.99 -9.02 4.13
C MET A 27 32.32 -7.66 4.36
N ASN A 28 31.00 -7.58 4.22
CA ASN A 28 30.22 -6.34 4.30
C ASN A 28 29.36 -6.25 5.56
N LYS A 29 29.63 -7.07 6.60
CA LYS A 29 28.83 -7.10 7.82
C LYS A 29 28.70 -5.74 8.52
N GLU A 30 29.69 -4.85 8.37
CA GLU A 30 29.62 -3.49 8.90
C GLU A 30 28.49 -2.66 8.29
N LEU A 31 28.08 -2.96 7.02
CA LEU A 31 26.94 -2.32 6.39
C LEU A 31 25.64 -2.74 7.07
N LEU A 32 25.48 -4.04 7.32
CA LEU A 32 24.30 -4.58 8.03
C LEU A 32 24.22 -4.01 9.45
N ILE A 33 25.33 -4.00 10.20
CA ILE A 33 25.39 -3.45 11.56
C ILE A 33 24.96 -1.98 11.56
N SER A 34 25.50 -1.17 10.65
CA SER A 34 25.14 0.23 10.53
C SER A 34 23.65 0.44 10.17
N PHE A 35 23.11 -0.38 9.28
CA PHE A 35 21.69 -0.35 8.93
C PHE A 35 20.81 -0.71 10.12
N LEU A 36 21.11 -1.81 10.83
CA LEU A 36 20.35 -2.24 12.01
C LEU A 36 20.37 -1.19 13.12
N ASN A 37 21.54 -0.59 13.39
CA ASN A 37 21.65 0.48 14.39
C ASN A 37 20.87 1.73 13.99
N ALA A 38 20.91 2.12 12.71
CA ALA A 38 20.12 3.23 12.20
C ALA A 38 18.61 2.98 12.29
N LEU A 39 18.16 1.74 12.02
CA LEU A 39 16.77 1.34 12.06
C LEU A 39 16.19 1.30 13.46
N LEU A 40 16.96 0.80 14.43
CA LEU A 40 16.49 0.61 15.81
C LEU A 40 16.48 1.91 16.63
N PHE A 41 16.96 3.03 16.09
CA PHE A 41 17.04 4.36 16.72
C PHE A 41 17.68 4.35 18.13
N LYS A 42 18.50 3.35 18.43
CA LYS A 42 19.21 3.24 19.70
C LYS A 42 20.68 3.51 19.45
N GLU A 43 21.33 4.14 20.42
CA GLU A 43 22.78 4.28 20.42
C GLU A 43 23.42 2.89 20.35
N GLU A 44 24.17 2.61 19.28
CA GLU A 44 24.97 1.40 19.01
C GLU A 44 24.57 0.15 19.81
N THR A 45 23.39 -0.42 19.49
CA THR A 45 22.92 -1.63 20.20
C THR A 45 23.52 -2.91 19.62
N VAL A 46 23.87 -2.90 18.33
CA VAL A 46 24.49 -4.02 17.61
C VAL A 46 25.94 -3.68 17.35
N LYS A 47 26.86 -4.43 17.97
CA LYS A 47 28.32 -4.24 17.81
C LYS A 47 28.91 -5.24 16.83
N ASP A 48 28.37 -6.42 16.75
CA ASP A 48 28.77 -7.47 15.82
C ASP A 48 27.58 -8.34 15.44
N VAL A 49 27.66 -9.01 14.29
CA VAL A 49 26.68 -9.99 13.85
C VAL A 49 27.36 -11.28 13.38
N THR A 50 26.72 -12.41 13.68
CA THR A 50 27.07 -13.71 13.17
C THR A 50 25.95 -14.17 12.23
N TYR A 51 26.30 -14.44 10.97
CA TYR A 51 25.31 -14.97 10.01
C TYR A 51 24.96 -16.42 10.38
N LEU A 52 23.67 -16.70 10.34
CA LEU A 52 23.09 -18.01 10.60
C LEU A 52 22.61 -18.63 9.28
N ASN A 53 22.58 -19.96 9.23
CA ASN A 53 22.12 -20.64 8.05
C ASN A 53 20.58 -20.76 8.09
N ALA A 54 19.90 -20.06 7.20
CA ALA A 54 18.46 -20.13 7.05
C ALA A 54 17.94 -21.52 6.59
N GLU A 55 18.79 -22.34 5.94
CA GLU A 55 18.40 -23.66 5.45
C GLU A 55 18.27 -24.71 6.56
N HIS A 56 18.88 -24.49 7.73
CA HIS A 56 18.83 -25.41 8.87
C HIS A 56 17.63 -25.23 9.80
N LEU A 57 16.74 -24.31 9.50
CA LEU A 57 15.50 -24.11 10.28
C LEU A 57 14.45 -25.20 10.00
N ASP A 58 14.76 -26.13 9.09
CA ASP A 58 13.89 -27.24 8.68
C ASP A 58 14.18 -28.46 9.53
N THR A 59 13.32 -28.76 10.51
CA THR A 59 13.46 -29.93 11.40
C THR A 59 12.62 -31.13 10.95
N GLN A 60 11.77 -30.97 9.93
CA GLN A 60 10.94 -32.05 9.39
C GLN A 60 10.85 -31.96 7.85
N GLU A 61 10.86 -33.08 7.18
CA GLU A 61 10.83 -33.28 5.72
C GLU A 61 9.60 -32.66 5.02
N TYR A 62 8.61 -32.19 5.79
CA TYR A 62 7.36 -31.59 5.34
C TYR A 62 7.23 -30.07 5.60
N ASP A 63 8.17 -29.47 6.32
CA ASP A 63 8.14 -28.02 6.56
C ASP A 63 8.55 -27.27 5.28
N ARG A 64 7.75 -26.27 4.87
CA ARG A 64 8.14 -25.39 3.77
C ARG A 64 9.40 -24.64 4.19
N ARG A 65 10.46 -24.77 3.41
CA ARG A 65 11.73 -24.08 3.64
C ARG A 65 11.50 -22.58 3.77
N ALA A 66 11.82 -22.05 4.93
CA ALA A 66 11.90 -20.62 5.11
C ALA A 66 13.23 -20.14 4.54
N VAL A 67 13.18 -19.45 3.41
CA VAL A 67 14.37 -18.85 2.80
C VAL A 67 14.35 -17.36 3.14
N PHE A 68 15.30 -16.93 3.96
CA PHE A 68 15.49 -15.52 4.30
C PHE A 68 16.66 -14.96 3.50
N ASP A 69 16.56 -13.68 3.13
CA ASP A 69 17.68 -13.02 2.45
C ASP A 69 18.87 -12.87 3.39
N VAL A 70 18.62 -12.46 4.64
CA VAL A 70 19.64 -12.36 5.70
C VAL A 70 19.06 -12.85 7.02
N TYR A 71 19.75 -13.81 7.65
CA TYR A 71 19.48 -14.26 9.01
C TYR A 71 20.74 -14.18 9.84
N CYS A 72 20.71 -13.45 10.96
CA CYS A 72 21.87 -13.27 11.81
C CYS A 72 21.48 -13.09 13.28
N GLU A 73 22.48 -13.20 14.15
CA GLU A 73 22.37 -12.85 15.57
C GLU A 73 23.47 -11.86 15.97
N ASN A 74 23.18 -11.01 16.96
CA ASN A 74 24.17 -10.13 17.54
C ASN A 74 24.87 -10.79 18.74
N GLU A 75 25.81 -10.04 19.35
CA GLU A 75 26.59 -10.47 20.51
C GLU A 75 25.75 -10.76 21.77
N LYS A 76 24.48 -10.36 21.80
CA LYS A 76 23.51 -10.62 22.89
C LYS A 76 22.63 -11.85 22.61
N GLY A 77 22.79 -12.46 21.42
CA GLY A 77 21.96 -13.57 20.97
C GLY A 77 20.58 -13.13 20.45
N GLU A 78 20.36 -11.82 20.23
CA GLU A 78 19.15 -11.31 19.58
C GLU A 78 19.18 -11.65 18.09
N LYS A 79 18.05 -12.11 17.54
CA LYS A 79 17.93 -12.64 16.19
C LYS A 79 17.33 -11.60 15.25
N PHE A 80 17.90 -11.47 14.05
CA PHE A 80 17.44 -10.56 13.01
C PHE A 80 17.20 -11.32 11.71
N LEU A 81 15.96 -11.23 11.21
CA LEU A 81 15.60 -11.68 9.87
C LEU A 81 15.35 -10.44 9.03
N VAL A 82 16.12 -10.26 7.97
CA VAL A 82 15.98 -9.10 7.08
C VAL A 82 15.64 -9.60 5.68
N GLU A 83 14.55 -9.10 5.13
CA GLU A 83 14.06 -9.47 3.81
C GLU A 83 13.81 -8.24 2.95
N MET A 84 14.18 -8.33 1.67
CA MET A 84 13.82 -7.38 0.63
C MET A 84 12.62 -7.91 -0.17
N GLN A 85 11.43 -7.34 0.06
CA GLN A 85 10.21 -7.75 -0.63
C GLN A 85 9.97 -6.91 -1.87
N ARG A 86 10.03 -7.55 -3.06
CA ARG A 86 9.93 -6.87 -4.37
C ARG A 86 8.52 -6.40 -4.69
N GLY A 87 7.50 -7.06 -4.16
CA GLY A 87 6.10 -6.72 -4.37
C GLY A 87 5.18 -7.38 -3.38
N GLU A 88 3.95 -6.89 -3.34
CA GLU A 88 2.92 -7.40 -2.48
C GLU A 88 2.64 -8.88 -2.78
N GLN A 89 2.59 -9.68 -1.73
CA GLN A 89 2.19 -11.08 -1.79
C GLN A 89 0.95 -11.26 -0.93
N GLN A 90 0.01 -12.06 -1.45
CA GLN A 90 -1.14 -12.45 -0.67
C GLN A 90 -0.67 -13.10 0.64
N PHE A 91 -1.28 -12.70 1.75
CA PHE A 91 -0.93 -13.19 3.09
C PHE A 91 0.50 -12.86 3.55
N PHE A 92 1.05 -11.71 3.12
CA PHE A 92 2.39 -11.29 3.55
C PHE A 92 2.52 -11.18 5.08
N LYS A 93 1.52 -10.60 5.75
CA LYS A 93 1.50 -10.46 7.22
C LYS A 93 1.51 -11.83 7.93
N ASP A 94 0.70 -12.78 7.43
CA ASP A 94 0.67 -14.16 7.95
C ASP A 94 2.02 -14.85 7.78
N ARG A 95 2.65 -14.70 6.60
CA ARG A 95 3.98 -15.25 6.33
C ARG A 95 5.04 -14.69 7.26
N SER A 96 5.02 -13.39 7.54
CA SER A 96 5.96 -12.76 8.47
C SER A 96 5.82 -13.32 9.89
N VAL A 97 4.58 -13.52 10.36
CA VAL A 97 4.31 -14.15 11.65
C VAL A 97 4.80 -15.60 11.66
N TYR A 98 4.51 -16.36 10.59
CA TYR A 98 5.00 -17.74 10.47
C TYR A 98 6.53 -17.78 10.51
N TYR A 99 7.21 -16.91 9.79
CA TYR A 99 8.67 -16.84 9.77
C TYR A 99 9.28 -16.49 11.14
N ALA A 100 8.61 -15.66 11.93
CA ALA A 100 9.05 -15.34 13.29
C ALA A 100 9.07 -16.57 14.22
N THR A 101 8.30 -17.62 13.92
CA THR A 101 8.26 -18.82 14.74
C THR A 101 9.56 -19.65 14.66
N PHE A 102 10.31 -19.56 13.57
CA PHE A 102 11.55 -20.33 13.39
C PHE A 102 12.65 -19.91 14.39
N PRO A 103 13.06 -18.63 14.45
CA PRO A 103 14.07 -18.19 15.42
C PRO A 103 13.59 -18.29 16.87
N ILE A 104 12.30 -18.26 17.14
CA ILE A 104 11.76 -18.53 18.47
C ILE A 104 11.93 -20.00 18.83
N ARG A 105 11.53 -20.90 17.94
CA ARG A 105 11.64 -22.35 18.15
C ARG A 105 13.08 -22.83 18.24
N GLU A 106 14.00 -22.25 17.47
CA GLU A 106 15.43 -22.55 17.48
C GLU A 106 16.07 -22.29 18.84
N GLN A 107 15.55 -21.35 19.62
CA GLN A 107 16.07 -21.03 20.96
C GLN A 107 15.73 -22.09 22.00
N SER A 108 14.82 -23.05 21.68
CA SER A 108 14.45 -24.09 22.63
C SER A 108 15.64 -24.99 22.96
N GLN A 109 15.83 -25.26 24.25
CA GLN A 109 16.93 -26.11 24.74
C GLN A 109 16.40 -27.45 25.23
N ARG A 110 17.17 -28.52 25.03
CA ARG A 110 16.88 -29.82 25.62
C ARG A 110 17.26 -29.84 27.09
N GLY A 111 16.39 -30.36 27.95
CA GLY A 111 16.64 -30.48 29.40
C GLY A 111 15.95 -29.37 30.20
N LYS A 112 16.62 -28.88 31.26
CA LYS A 112 16.10 -27.79 32.08
C LYS A 112 16.26 -26.46 31.34
N TRP A 113 15.16 -25.85 30.98
CA TRP A 113 15.10 -24.53 30.34
C TRP A 113 14.03 -23.70 31.06
N ASP A 114 14.36 -22.47 31.35
CA ASP A 114 13.50 -21.50 32.05
C ASP A 114 12.58 -20.69 31.10
N TYR A 115 12.58 -21.02 29.80
CA TYR A 115 11.83 -20.36 28.74
C TYR A 115 12.25 -18.90 28.47
N GLU A 116 13.43 -18.46 28.95
CA GLU A 116 13.95 -17.15 28.54
C GLU A 116 14.27 -17.13 27.04
N LEU A 117 13.61 -16.20 26.31
CA LEU A 117 13.87 -15.96 24.91
C LEU A 117 14.71 -14.70 24.73
N LYS A 118 15.61 -14.70 23.76
CA LYS A 118 16.25 -13.50 23.23
C LYS A 118 15.32 -12.84 22.24
N ALA A 119 15.50 -11.54 22.02
CA ALA A 119 14.64 -10.78 21.10
C ALA A 119 14.77 -11.28 19.66
N VAL A 120 13.66 -11.21 18.95
CA VAL A 120 13.54 -11.55 17.53
C VAL A 120 12.99 -10.35 16.78
N TYR A 121 13.71 -9.91 15.76
CA TYR A 121 13.34 -8.83 14.87
C TYR A 121 13.10 -9.35 13.46
N ILE A 122 11.91 -9.11 12.95
CA ILE A 122 11.54 -9.42 11.55
C ILE A 122 11.49 -8.09 10.80
N ILE A 123 12.42 -7.88 9.89
CA ILE A 123 12.60 -6.61 9.18
C ILE A 123 12.27 -6.83 7.71
N GLY A 124 11.19 -6.21 7.24
CA GLY A 124 10.77 -6.23 5.85
C GLY A 124 11.01 -4.87 5.18
N ILE A 125 11.86 -4.84 4.15
CA ILE A 125 12.06 -3.69 3.28
C ILE A 125 11.14 -3.89 2.07
N LEU A 126 10.04 -3.12 2.01
CA LEU A 126 8.93 -3.38 1.11
C LEU A 126 8.97 -2.45 -0.10
N ASN A 127 9.02 -3.00 -1.31
CA ASN A 127 8.85 -2.24 -2.56
C ASN A 127 7.37 -2.12 -2.97
N PHE A 128 6.48 -2.10 -1.99
CA PHE A 128 5.04 -1.88 -2.12
C PHE A 128 4.51 -1.19 -0.86
N THR A 129 3.25 -0.78 -0.89
CA THR A 129 2.57 -0.14 0.25
C THR A 129 1.43 -1.02 0.74
N PHE A 130 1.17 -0.99 2.05
CA PHE A 130 -0.05 -1.58 2.60
C PHE A 130 -1.26 -0.73 2.24
N ASN A 131 -2.40 -1.38 1.96
CA ASN A 131 -3.63 -0.68 1.54
C ASN A 131 -4.35 0.04 2.69
N ASP A 132 -3.99 -0.27 3.94
CA ASP A 132 -4.67 0.14 5.17
C ASP A 132 -3.85 1.10 6.03
N THR A 133 -2.84 1.76 5.45
CA THR A 133 -1.94 2.67 6.18
C THR A 133 -1.96 4.10 5.61
N ASP A 134 -1.71 5.09 6.47
CA ASP A 134 -1.62 6.49 6.08
C ASP A 134 -0.56 6.71 5.00
N GLU A 135 -0.82 7.65 4.07
CA GLU A 135 0.06 7.90 2.92
C GLU A 135 1.48 8.33 3.32
N ASP A 136 1.63 9.04 4.43
CA ASP A 136 2.92 9.56 4.90
C ASP A 136 3.64 8.62 5.87
N TYR A 137 2.96 7.56 6.35
CA TYR A 137 3.54 6.66 7.35
C TYR A 137 4.15 5.44 6.68
N PHE A 138 5.47 5.36 6.68
CA PHE A 138 6.23 4.32 5.97
C PHE A 138 7.05 3.39 6.87
N HIS A 139 7.24 3.73 8.15
CA HIS A 139 8.02 2.96 9.11
C HIS A 139 7.12 2.36 10.17
N HIS A 140 6.80 1.07 10.05
CA HIS A 140 5.92 0.35 10.96
C HIS A 140 6.77 -0.43 11.98
N GLU A 141 6.53 -0.21 13.26
CA GLU A 141 7.03 -1.03 14.35
C GLU A 141 5.85 -1.72 15.03
N VAL A 142 5.78 -3.04 14.91
CA VAL A 142 4.65 -3.85 15.39
C VAL A 142 5.10 -4.78 16.49
N LYS A 143 4.42 -4.73 17.64
CA LYS A 143 4.68 -5.55 18.84
C LYS A 143 3.38 -6.13 19.38
N LEU A 144 3.48 -7.09 20.28
CA LEU A 144 2.34 -7.59 21.04
C LEU A 144 1.92 -6.56 22.08
N VAL A 145 0.68 -6.10 22.00
CA VAL A 145 0.11 -5.05 22.84
C VAL A 145 -1.13 -5.60 23.55
N ASP A 146 -1.27 -5.31 24.82
CA ASP A 146 -2.52 -5.51 25.56
C ASP A 146 -3.56 -4.51 25.07
N LEU A 147 -4.65 -5.01 24.47
CA LEU A 147 -5.67 -4.18 23.82
C LEU A 147 -6.48 -3.32 24.81
N TYR A 148 -6.48 -3.69 26.08
CA TYR A 148 -7.23 -2.95 27.11
C TYR A 148 -6.40 -1.82 27.71
N THR A 149 -5.13 -2.09 28.00
CA THR A 149 -4.23 -1.10 28.62
C THR A 149 -3.43 -0.29 27.62
N HIS A 150 -3.41 -0.70 26.34
CA HIS A 150 -2.58 -0.15 25.24
C HIS A 150 -1.07 -0.16 25.55
N LYS A 151 -0.63 -1.05 26.45
CA LYS A 151 0.79 -1.21 26.78
C LYS A 151 1.41 -2.39 26.02
N VAL A 152 2.69 -2.27 25.72
CA VAL A 152 3.45 -3.40 25.16
C VAL A 152 3.44 -4.53 26.19
N PHE A 153 2.84 -5.66 25.82
CA PHE A 153 2.78 -6.87 26.64
C PHE A 153 4.07 -7.67 26.52
N TYR A 154 4.64 -7.74 25.32
CA TYR A 154 5.87 -8.49 25.06
C TYR A 154 6.74 -7.73 24.05
N ASP A 155 7.95 -7.37 24.46
CA ASP A 155 8.86 -6.49 23.72
C ASP A 155 9.96 -7.24 22.95
N LYS A 156 10.12 -8.56 23.19
CA LYS A 156 11.16 -9.39 22.54
C LYS A 156 10.74 -9.96 21.18
N LEU A 157 9.55 -9.64 20.66
CA LEU A 157 9.12 -9.94 19.31
C LEU A 157 8.67 -8.66 18.62
N THR A 158 9.45 -8.23 17.63
CA THR A 158 9.20 -6.99 16.91
C THR A 158 9.21 -7.22 15.41
N PHE A 159 8.17 -6.74 14.71
CA PHE A 159 8.14 -6.68 13.27
C PHE A 159 8.36 -5.22 12.85
N ILE A 160 9.26 -5.01 11.91
CA ILE A 160 9.56 -3.69 11.35
C ILE A 160 9.33 -3.77 9.84
N TYR A 161 8.45 -2.91 9.32
CA TYR A 161 8.19 -2.82 7.88
C TYR A 161 8.49 -1.42 7.39
N LEU A 162 9.24 -1.34 6.30
CA LEU A 162 9.63 -0.10 5.65
C LEU A 162 8.99 -0.05 4.27
N GLU A 163 7.93 0.75 4.11
CA GLU A 163 7.23 0.96 2.84
C GLU A 163 8.03 1.92 1.95
N MET A 164 9.01 1.41 1.22
CA MET A 164 9.95 2.21 0.43
C MET A 164 9.31 3.15 -0.61
N PRO A 165 8.15 2.82 -1.24
CA PRO A 165 7.50 3.76 -2.15
C PRO A 165 7.06 5.09 -1.50
N LYS A 166 6.80 5.10 -0.19
CA LYS A 166 6.41 6.30 0.57
C LYS A 166 7.60 7.16 1.00
N PHE A 167 8.81 6.62 1.03
CA PHE A 167 10.01 7.40 1.37
C PHE A 167 10.42 8.28 0.19
N ASN A 168 10.17 9.59 0.28
CA ASN A 168 10.37 10.54 -0.82
C ASN A 168 11.42 11.63 -0.54
N LYS A 169 12.21 11.51 0.54
CA LYS A 169 13.25 12.50 0.89
C LYS A 169 14.31 12.59 -0.20
N LYS A 170 14.68 13.82 -0.53
CA LYS A 170 15.80 14.16 -1.42
C LYS A 170 17.12 14.19 -0.66
N GLU A 171 18.23 14.31 -1.37
CA GLU A 171 19.57 14.32 -0.79
C GLU A 171 19.76 15.40 0.29
N ASP A 172 19.22 16.59 0.06
CA ASP A 172 19.30 17.75 0.97
C ASP A 172 18.40 17.66 2.21
N GLU A 173 17.48 16.68 2.22
CA GLU A 173 16.55 16.43 3.33
C GLU A 173 17.00 15.27 4.25
N LEU A 174 18.18 14.69 3.99
CA LEU A 174 18.69 13.53 4.74
C LEU A 174 19.35 13.96 6.05
N GLU A 175 18.60 13.93 7.14
CA GLU A 175 19.07 14.35 8.46
C GLU A 175 19.73 13.22 9.25
N SER A 176 19.14 12.03 9.27
CA SER A 176 19.55 10.88 10.07
C SER A 176 20.31 9.82 9.26
N MET A 177 21.03 8.92 9.97
CA MET A 177 21.61 7.73 9.33
C MET A 177 20.52 6.84 8.74
N PHE A 178 19.35 6.81 9.35
CA PHE A 178 18.19 6.08 8.84
C PHE A 178 17.72 6.63 7.48
N ASP A 179 17.54 7.96 7.37
CA ASP A 179 17.20 8.58 6.08
C ASP A 179 18.22 8.25 4.99
N LYS A 180 19.51 8.31 5.34
CA LYS A 180 20.61 8.01 4.41
C LYS A 180 20.58 6.56 3.91
N TRP A 181 20.29 5.60 4.81
CA TRP A 181 20.11 4.21 4.44
C TRP A 181 18.93 3.98 3.51
N LEU A 182 17.76 4.56 3.84
CA LEU A 182 16.58 4.44 2.98
C LEU A 182 16.80 5.08 1.60
N PHE A 183 17.44 6.25 1.58
CA PHE A 183 17.79 6.92 0.33
C PHE A 183 18.69 6.04 -0.56
N VAL A 184 19.73 5.44 0.02
CA VAL A 184 20.63 4.55 -0.71
C VAL A 184 19.89 3.33 -1.22
N LEU A 185 19.14 2.64 -0.37
CA LEU A 185 18.39 1.46 -0.77
C LEU A 185 17.41 1.74 -1.92
N ARG A 186 16.81 2.93 -1.92
CA ARG A 186 15.88 3.32 -2.98
C ARG A 186 16.54 3.73 -4.28
N ASN A 187 17.66 4.43 -4.20
CA ASN A 187 18.21 5.17 -5.35
C ASN A 187 19.53 4.62 -5.89
N LEU A 188 20.20 3.69 -5.20
CA LEU A 188 21.58 3.26 -5.50
C LEU A 188 21.80 2.93 -6.98
N SER A 189 20.92 2.16 -7.61
CA SER A 189 21.03 1.75 -9.00
C SER A 189 20.91 2.91 -10.00
N SER A 190 20.31 4.02 -9.61
CA SER A 190 20.16 5.21 -10.44
C SER A 190 21.25 6.28 -10.22
N LEU A 191 22.12 6.07 -9.23
CA LEU A 191 23.21 7.01 -8.93
C LEU A 191 24.39 6.80 -9.87
N PHE A 192 24.86 7.88 -10.47
CA PHE A 192 26.12 7.91 -11.26
C PHE A 192 27.30 8.39 -10.44
N GLU A 193 27.04 9.24 -9.45
CA GLU A 193 28.03 9.79 -8.55
C GLU A 193 27.54 9.60 -7.12
N ARG A 194 28.47 9.64 -6.20
CA ARG A 194 28.18 9.54 -4.77
C ARG A 194 27.65 10.87 -4.26
N PRO A 195 26.43 10.89 -3.67
CA PRO A 195 25.85 12.09 -3.06
C PRO A 195 26.73 12.66 -1.92
N ARG A 196 26.74 13.98 -1.78
CA ARG A 196 27.52 14.65 -0.73
C ARG A 196 27.05 14.29 0.66
N ALA A 197 25.74 14.09 0.85
CA ALA A 197 25.15 13.68 2.12
C ALA A 197 25.61 12.29 2.59
N LEU A 198 26.17 11.47 1.70
CA LEU A 198 26.61 10.10 1.96
C LEU A 198 28.13 9.96 2.12
N GLN A 199 28.83 11.06 2.44
CA GLN A 199 30.28 11.07 2.60
C GLN A 199 30.66 10.66 4.03
N ASN A 200 30.58 9.36 4.33
CA ASN A 200 31.11 8.77 5.55
C ASN A 200 31.66 7.36 5.28
N ARG A 201 32.45 6.82 6.20
CA ARG A 201 33.15 5.55 6.04
C ARG A 201 32.25 4.38 5.65
N VAL A 202 31.04 4.29 6.21
CA VAL A 202 30.13 3.18 5.95
C VAL A 202 29.62 3.25 4.50
N PHE A 203 29.22 4.43 4.05
CA PHE A 203 28.80 4.60 2.66
C PHE A 203 29.96 4.54 1.68
N ASP A 204 31.21 4.92 2.09
CA ASP A 204 32.41 4.67 1.28
C ASP A 204 32.51 3.19 0.94
N ARG A 205 32.39 2.34 1.97
CA ARG A 205 32.44 0.90 1.83
C ARG A 205 31.29 0.37 0.98
N LEU A 206 30.06 0.91 1.19
CA LEU A 206 28.89 0.51 0.40
C LEU A 206 29.09 0.78 -1.09
N PHE A 207 29.47 2.00 -1.45
CA PHE A 207 29.70 2.37 -2.87
C PHE A 207 30.83 1.57 -3.49
N GLU A 208 31.88 1.26 -2.73
CA GLU A 208 32.97 0.40 -3.19
C GLU A 208 32.48 -1.03 -3.46
N ALA A 209 31.70 -1.62 -2.57
CA ALA A 209 31.16 -2.96 -2.71
C ALA A 209 30.09 -3.05 -3.82
N ALA A 210 29.33 -1.98 -4.02
CA ALA A 210 28.24 -1.93 -4.99
C ALA A 210 28.67 -1.65 -6.44
N GLU A 211 29.93 -1.28 -6.68
CA GLU A 211 30.41 -0.86 -8.01
C GLU A 211 30.58 -2.05 -8.95
N ILE A 212 29.70 -2.14 -9.96
CA ILE A 212 29.62 -3.28 -10.88
C ILE A 212 30.92 -3.50 -11.64
N ALA A 213 31.64 -2.43 -11.96
CA ALA A 213 32.92 -2.50 -12.68
C ALA A 213 34.03 -3.27 -11.90
N LYS A 214 33.85 -3.45 -10.61
CA LYS A 214 34.80 -4.18 -9.75
C LYS A 214 34.49 -5.68 -9.62
N PHE A 215 33.41 -6.14 -10.20
CA PHE A 215 33.01 -7.55 -10.11
C PHE A 215 33.89 -8.44 -10.98
N ASN A 216 34.22 -9.60 -10.45
CA ASN A 216 34.80 -10.65 -11.25
C ASN A 216 33.75 -11.24 -12.24
N PRO A 217 34.16 -12.02 -13.27
CA PRO A 217 33.24 -12.53 -14.27
C PRO A 217 32.10 -13.39 -13.69
N LYS A 218 32.30 -14.10 -12.57
CA LYS A 218 31.28 -14.92 -11.93
C LYS A 218 30.25 -14.03 -11.23
N GLU A 219 30.67 -13.09 -10.42
CA GLU A 219 29.82 -12.11 -9.75
C GLU A 219 29.01 -11.31 -10.75
N LEU A 220 29.63 -10.90 -11.86
CA LEU A 220 28.95 -10.19 -12.93
C LEU A 220 27.86 -11.03 -13.58
N GLY A 221 28.12 -12.32 -13.82
CA GLY A 221 27.11 -13.25 -14.34
C GLY A 221 25.93 -13.44 -13.39
N GLU A 222 26.21 -13.67 -12.11
CA GLU A 222 25.19 -13.82 -11.05
C GLU A 222 24.34 -12.54 -10.91
N TYR A 223 24.98 -11.36 -10.96
CA TYR A 223 24.25 -10.09 -10.93
C TYR A 223 23.33 -9.91 -12.13
N TRP A 224 23.81 -10.15 -13.36
CA TRP A 224 22.99 -10.01 -14.55
C TRP A 224 21.81 -10.98 -14.58
N GLU A 225 21.99 -12.19 -14.11
CA GLU A 225 20.89 -13.15 -13.97
C GLU A 225 19.84 -12.66 -12.94
N SER A 226 20.30 -12.20 -11.77
CA SER A 226 19.44 -11.65 -10.72
C SER A 226 18.70 -10.39 -11.19
N LEU A 227 19.37 -9.50 -11.93
CA LEU A 227 18.77 -8.29 -12.51
C LEU A 227 17.74 -8.63 -13.60
N LYS A 228 18.02 -9.61 -14.44
CA LYS A 228 17.06 -10.11 -15.43
C LYS A 228 15.80 -10.64 -14.74
N ASN A 229 15.95 -11.50 -13.75
CA ASN A 229 14.83 -12.04 -12.97
C ASN A 229 13.99 -10.94 -12.32
N PHE A 230 14.64 -9.90 -11.80
CA PHE A 230 13.96 -8.72 -11.25
C PHE A 230 13.16 -7.96 -12.32
N ARG A 231 13.77 -7.70 -13.49
CA ARG A 231 13.11 -6.97 -14.59
C ARG A 231 11.94 -7.75 -15.18
N ASP A 232 12.08 -9.06 -15.34
CA ASP A 232 11.03 -9.94 -15.85
C ASP A 232 9.84 -9.95 -14.89
N TRP A 233 10.10 -10.12 -13.58
CA TRP A 233 9.09 -10.04 -12.55
C TRP A 233 8.37 -8.67 -12.56
N TYR A 234 9.12 -7.57 -12.60
CA TYR A 234 8.57 -6.21 -12.62
C TYR A 234 7.69 -5.95 -13.86
N SER A 235 8.12 -6.44 -15.01
CA SER A 235 7.36 -6.33 -16.27
C SER A 235 6.01 -7.06 -16.19
N VAL A 236 6.00 -8.28 -15.64
CA VAL A 236 4.76 -9.05 -15.46
C VAL A 236 3.83 -8.34 -14.46
N MET A 237 4.34 -7.93 -13.31
CA MET A 237 3.54 -7.27 -12.27
C MET A 237 2.96 -5.94 -12.73
N SER A 238 3.76 -5.10 -13.39
CA SER A 238 3.30 -3.80 -13.93
C SER A 238 2.22 -3.98 -14.99
N THR A 239 2.34 -5.02 -15.81
CA THR A 239 1.31 -5.36 -16.83
C THR A 239 0.01 -5.80 -16.17
N GLN A 240 0.06 -6.64 -15.13
CA GLN A 240 -1.14 -7.09 -14.41
C GLN A 240 -1.84 -5.95 -13.68
N LEU A 241 -1.07 -5.08 -13.01
CA LEU A 241 -1.61 -3.88 -12.36
C LEU A 241 -2.31 -2.96 -13.35
N LYS A 242 -1.69 -2.73 -14.52
CA LYS A 242 -2.30 -1.91 -15.58
C LYS A 242 -3.61 -2.51 -16.07
N LYS A 243 -3.64 -3.82 -16.36
CA LYS A 243 -4.87 -4.51 -16.79
C LYS A 243 -5.96 -4.44 -15.72
N GLY A 244 -5.64 -4.76 -14.46
CA GLY A 244 -6.62 -4.70 -13.38
C GLY A 244 -7.19 -3.29 -13.17
N ARG A 245 -6.36 -2.24 -13.32
CA ARG A 245 -6.84 -0.85 -13.27
C ARG A 245 -7.77 -0.51 -14.43
N GLU A 246 -7.44 -0.93 -15.65
CA GLU A 246 -8.27 -0.69 -16.84
C GLU A 246 -9.62 -1.42 -16.72
N GLU A 247 -9.62 -2.69 -16.28
CA GLU A 247 -10.83 -3.48 -16.03
C GLU A 247 -11.69 -2.86 -14.93
N GLY A 248 -11.10 -2.49 -13.78
CA GLY A 248 -11.82 -1.84 -12.69
C GLY A 248 -12.42 -0.49 -13.08
N LEU A 249 -11.72 0.31 -13.88
CA LEU A 249 -12.25 1.58 -14.41
C LEU A 249 -13.44 1.35 -15.33
N LYS A 250 -13.35 0.34 -16.22
CA LYS A 250 -14.44 -0.02 -17.14
C LYS A 250 -15.67 -0.48 -16.38
N GLU A 251 -15.51 -1.42 -15.44
CA GLU A 251 -16.62 -1.91 -14.61
C GLU A 251 -17.25 -0.79 -13.77
N GLY A 252 -16.42 0.08 -13.17
CA GLY A 252 -16.92 1.22 -12.40
C GLY A 252 -17.71 2.21 -13.26
N LEU A 253 -17.26 2.48 -14.49
CA LEU A 253 -17.97 3.34 -15.44
C LEU A 253 -19.32 2.73 -15.87
N GLU A 254 -19.34 1.44 -16.21
CA GLU A 254 -20.56 0.73 -16.61
C GLU A 254 -21.60 0.72 -15.47
N LYS A 255 -21.19 0.37 -14.24
CA LYS A 255 -22.07 0.39 -13.06
C LYS A 255 -22.58 1.80 -12.75
N GLY A 256 -21.70 2.80 -12.77
CA GLY A 256 -22.07 4.18 -12.52
C GLY A 256 -23.05 4.74 -13.56
N LEU A 257 -22.88 4.38 -14.84
CA LEU A 257 -23.80 4.75 -15.91
C LEU A 257 -25.18 4.11 -15.73
N GLN A 258 -25.21 2.81 -15.43
CA GLN A 258 -26.45 2.07 -15.21
C GLN A 258 -27.25 2.62 -14.02
N GLU A 259 -26.58 2.82 -12.86
CA GLU A 259 -27.22 3.40 -11.69
C GLU A 259 -27.69 4.84 -11.92
N GLY A 260 -26.89 5.64 -12.63
CA GLY A 260 -27.25 7.00 -12.98
C GLY A 260 -28.50 7.07 -13.88
N LEU A 261 -28.57 6.17 -14.88
CA LEU A 261 -29.73 6.07 -15.80
C LEU A 261 -30.98 5.66 -15.03
N GLU A 262 -30.91 4.61 -14.20
CA GLU A 262 -32.04 4.11 -13.42
C GLU A 262 -32.59 5.17 -12.45
N LYS A 263 -31.71 5.82 -11.67
CA LYS A 263 -32.06 6.91 -10.74
C LYS A 263 -32.65 8.12 -11.50
N GLY A 264 -32.10 8.44 -12.68
CA GLY A 264 -32.56 9.52 -13.53
C GLY A 264 -33.98 9.24 -14.07
N LEU A 265 -34.20 8.03 -14.56
CA LEU A 265 -35.49 7.59 -15.08
C LEU A 265 -36.58 7.61 -14.00
N GLN A 266 -36.27 7.05 -12.84
CA GLN A 266 -37.21 7.02 -11.70
C GLN A 266 -37.64 8.41 -11.25
N LYS A 267 -36.63 9.32 -11.04
CA LYS A 267 -36.91 10.73 -10.69
C LYS A 267 -37.66 11.50 -11.76
N GLY A 268 -37.38 11.21 -13.04
CA GLY A 268 -38.06 11.81 -14.16
C GLY A 268 -39.55 11.39 -14.23
N LEU A 269 -39.78 10.09 -14.04
CA LEU A 269 -41.15 9.52 -14.03
C LEU A 269 -41.99 10.09 -12.87
N GLU A 270 -41.43 10.11 -11.66
CA GLU A 270 -42.10 10.64 -10.47
C GLU A 270 -42.47 12.12 -10.62
N LYS A 271 -41.52 12.97 -11.06
CA LYS A 271 -41.77 14.38 -11.33
C LYS A 271 -42.79 14.60 -12.46
N GLY A 272 -42.71 13.78 -13.51
CA GLY A 272 -43.67 13.86 -14.63
C GLY A 272 -45.08 13.49 -14.19
N LEU A 273 -45.21 12.40 -13.41
CA LEU A 273 -46.49 11.97 -12.87
C LEU A 273 -47.12 13.03 -11.94
N GLN A 274 -46.31 13.58 -11.05
CA GLN A 274 -46.78 14.62 -10.11
C GLN A 274 -47.23 15.89 -10.80
N LYS A 275 -46.49 16.37 -11.82
CA LYS A 275 -46.89 17.52 -12.63
C LYS A 275 -48.16 17.22 -13.44
N GLY A 276 -48.22 16.09 -14.12
CA GLY A 276 -49.40 15.69 -14.89
C GLY A 276 -50.66 15.60 -14.04
N LEU A 277 -50.52 15.03 -12.83
CA LEU A 277 -51.63 14.95 -11.88
C LEU A 277 -52.12 16.35 -11.44
N GLN A 278 -51.21 17.25 -11.10
CA GLN A 278 -51.56 18.62 -10.71
C GLN A 278 -52.22 19.40 -11.83
N GLU A 279 -51.70 19.30 -13.06
CA GLU A 279 -52.29 19.97 -14.22
C GLU A 279 -53.67 19.38 -14.59
N GLY A 280 -53.79 18.05 -14.52
CA GLY A 280 -55.07 17.36 -14.75
C GLY A 280 -56.15 17.77 -13.74
N LEU A 281 -55.78 17.84 -12.45
CA LEU A 281 -56.68 18.29 -11.38
C LEU A 281 -57.13 19.76 -11.59
N LYS A 282 -56.18 20.64 -11.98
CA LYS A 282 -56.51 22.06 -12.25
C LYS A 282 -57.46 22.18 -13.45
N LYS A 283 -57.20 21.47 -14.53
CA LYS A 283 -58.08 21.46 -15.74
C LYS A 283 -59.44 20.91 -15.40
N GLY A 284 -59.51 19.73 -14.76
CA GLY A 284 -60.78 19.12 -14.37
C GLY A 284 -61.65 20.02 -13.46
N ARG A 285 -61.03 20.67 -12.45
CA ARG A 285 -61.73 21.61 -11.60
C ARG A 285 -62.29 22.80 -12.40
N LYS A 286 -61.49 23.36 -13.33
CA LYS A 286 -61.92 24.49 -14.16
C LYS A 286 -63.06 24.09 -15.05
N GLU A 287 -63.01 22.95 -15.72
CA GLU A 287 -64.09 22.42 -16.56
C GLU A 287 -65.38 22.19 -15.76
N GLU A 288 -65.24 21.62 -14.55
CA GLU A 288 -66.38 21.40 -13.64
C GLU A 288 -67.01 22.74 -13.21
N CYS A 289 -66.20 23.72 -12.86
CA CYS A 289 -66.68 25.08 -12.53
C CYS A 289 -67.44 25.70 -13.72
N PHE A 290 -66.92 25.59 -14.94
CA PHE A 290 -67.61 26.08 -16.15
C PHE A 290 -68.89 25.35 -16.36
N LYS A 291 -68.95 24.01 -16.25
CA LYS A 291 -70.18 23.20 -16.42
C LYS A 291 -71.25 23.54 -15.41
N ASN A 292 -70.85 23.76 -14.13
CA ASN A 292 -71.76 24.15 -13.05
C ASN A 292 -72.25 25.58 -13.25
N ALA A 293 -71.38 26.54 -13.59
CA ALA A 293 -71.77 27.90 -13.92
C ALA A 293 -72.78 27.99 -15.03
N LYS A 294 -72.59 27.19 -16.10
CA LYS A 294 -73.56 27.11 -17.24
C LYS A 294 -74.93 26.63 -16.78
N LYS A 295 -74.99 25.59 -15.94
CA LYS A 295 -76.26 25.08 -15.39
C LYS A 295 -76.97 26.13 -14.51
N MET A 296 -76.19 26.83 -13.66
CA MET A 296 -76.73 27.89 -12.80
C MET A 296 -77.26 29.08 -13.57
N LYS A 297 -76.57 29.48 -14.68
CA LYS A 297 -77.06 30.52 -15.62
C LYS A 297 -78.31 30.11 -16.26
N GLN A 298 -78.46 28.88 -16.72
CA GLN A 298 -79.68 28.30 -17.30
C GLN A 298 -80.89 28.21 -16.35
N ALA A 299 -80.55 28.04 -15.02
CA ALA A 299 -81.55 28.02 -13.95
C ALA A 299 -81.97 29.45 -13.47
N GLY A 300 -81.50 30.53 -14.14
CA GLY A 300 -81.85 31.88 -13.84
C GLY A 300 -81.16 32.51 -12.61
N ILE A 301 -80.05 31.93 -12.12
CA ILE A 301 -79.28 32.43 -10.99
C ILE A 301 -78.52 33.67 -11.44
N ALA A 302 -78.52 34.74 -10.62
CA ALA A 302 -77.80 35.96 -10.90
C ALA A 302 -76.26 35.80 -11.03
N SER A 303 -75.69 36.48 -12.02
CA SER A 303 -74.28 36.31 -12.42
C SER A 303 -73.26 36.59 -11.28
N ASP A 304 -73.53 37.47 -10.34
CA ASP A 304 -72.74 37.76 -9.13
C ASP A 304 -72.70 36.55 -8.17
N VAL A 305 -73.83 35.85 -8.00
CA VAL A 305 -73.94 34.67 -7.17
C VAL A 305 -73.15 33.48 -7.86
N ILE A 306 -73.28 33.37 -9.20
CA ILE A 306 -72.50 32.35 -9.95
C ILE A 306 -70.99 32.62 -9.79
N ALA A 307 -70.54 33.85 -9.89
CA ALA A 307 -69.14 34.22 -9.69
C ALA A 307 -68.63 33.85 -8.27
N GLN A 308 -69.41 34.12 -7.26
CA GLN A 308 -69.09 33.85 -5.87
C GLN A 308 -69.00 32.35 -5.58
N VAL A 309 -69.86 31.54 -6.18
CA VAL A 309 -69.89 30.06 -5.98
C VAL A 309 -68.82 29.35 -6.79
N THR A 310 -68.59 29.76 -8.02
CA THR A 310 -67.69 29.04 -8.96
C THR A 310 -66.28 29.62 -9.05
N GLY A 311 -66.07 30.85 -8.54
CA GLY A 311 -64.79 31.56 -8.62
C GLY A 311 -64.47 32.03 -10.05
N LEU A 312 -65.41 31.95 -11.01
CA LEU A 312 -65.23 32.44 -12.38
C LEU A 312 -65.40 33.94 -12.44
N SER A 313 -64.67 34.61 -13.29
CA SER A 313 -64.84 36.04 -13.54
C SER A 313 -66.15 36.35 -14.24
N MET A 314 -66.65 37.60 -14.05
CA MET A 314 -67.88 38.05 -14.72
C MET A 314 -67.80 37.92 -16.25
N GLY A 315 -66.60 38.15 -16.84
CA GLY A 315 -66.40 37.98 -18.27
C GLY A 315 -66.51 36.51 -18.74
N GLU A 316 -65.98 35.57 -17.96
CA GLU A 316 -66.12 34.13 -18.24
C GLU A 316 -67.58 33.65 -18.10
N ILE A 317 -68.29 34.19 -17.11
CA ILE A 317 -69.73 33.87 -16.94
C ILE A 317 -70.62 34.49 -18.09
N ALA A 318 -70.24 35.70 -18.53
CA ALA A 318 -71.00 36.33 -19.67
C ALA A 318 -70.87 35.51 -20.97
N SER A 319 -69.69 34.86 -21.18
CA SER A 319 -69.41 34.03 -22.37
C SER A 319 -70.01 32.61 -22.33
N LEU A 320 -70.63 32.19 -21.21
CA LEU A 320 -71.34 30.95 -21.04
C LEU A 320 -72.77 31.05 -21.63
#